data_34e38b5f1c0edf3a42b9ebf4439b1791
#
_entry.id   34e38b5f1c0edf3a42b9ebf4439b1791
#
_cell.length_a   1.000
_cell.length_b   1.000
_cell.length_c   1.000
_cell.angle_alpha   90.00
_cell.angle_beta   90.00
_cell.angle_gamma   90.00
#
_symmetry.space_group_name_H-M   'P 1'
#
loop_
_entity.id
_entity.type
_entity.pdbx_description
1 polymer ?
#
loop_
_entity_poly.entity_id
_entity_poly.type
_entity_poly.pdbx_seq_one_letter_code
_entity_poly.pdbx_strand_id
1 'polypeptide(L)'
;MNLSCGVAQIARRVPDNSAILWAGGCLSYGGFEDRIARIAGALGRLHGLQPGDRIGMAMENGPEFLPVLYGIWRVGMTAVPMNAKLHPRELAWILENAEAPLCIASPNQA
;
A
#
# COMPACT_ATOMS: atom_id res chain seq x y z
N MET A 1 -5.94 -8.31 14.95
CA MET A 1 -4.56 -8.55 14.49
C MET A 1 -4.33 -7.83 13.18
N ASN A 2 -3.19 -7.15 13.05
CA ASN A 2 -2.82 -6.48 11.80
C ASN A 2 -2.06 -7.47 10.92
N LEU A 3 -2.62 -7.79 9.74
CA LEU A 3 -2.02 -8.73 8.79
C LEU A 3 -0.61 -8.32 8.36
N SER A 4 -0.36 -7.02 8.28
CA SER A 4 0.96 -6.51 7.89
C SER A 4 2.05 -6.88 8.89
N CYS A 5 1.73 -7.02 10.17
CA CYS A 5 2.71 -7.41 11.19
C CYS A 5 3.19 -8.85 11.02
N GLY A 6 2.39 -9.72 10.40
CA GLY A 6 2.79 -11.08 10.07
C GLY A 6 3.97 -11.13 9.11
N VAL A 7 4.02 -10.18 8.17
CA VAL A 7 5.14 -10.08 7.22
C VAL A 7 6.44 -9.76 7.96
N ALA A 8 6.39 -8.87 8.95
CA ALA A 8 7.59 -8.53 9.73
C ALA A 8 8.15 -9.75 10.46
N GLN A 9 7.28 -10.60 11.00
CA GLN A 9 7.70 -11.83 11.69
C GLN A 9 8.36 -12.82 10.72
N ILE A 10 7.75 -13.01 9.55
CA ILE A 10 8.31 -13.92 8.53
C ILE A 10 9.65 -13.37 8.02
N ALA A 11 9.75 -12.07 7.81
CA ALA A 11 10.98 -11.44 7.32
C ALA A 11 12.16 -11.60 8.29
N ARG A 12 11.90 -11.67 9.60
CA ARG A 12 12.96 -11.92 10.60
C ARG A 12 13.48 -13.35 10.53
N ARG A 13 12.62 -14.30 10.17
CA ARG A 13 12.96 -15.72 10.13
C ARG A 13 13.62 -16.13 8.82
N VAL A 14 13.09 -15.66 7.69
CA VAL A 14 13.52 -16.06 6.37
C VAL A 14 13.61 -14.85 5.41
N PRO A 15 14.48 -13.87 5.72
CA PRO A 15 14.52 -12.60 4.99
C PRO A 15 14.86 -12.75 3.50
N ASP A 16 15.60 -13.80 3.14
CA ASP A 16 16.05 -13.99 1.76
C ASP A 16 15.08 -14.82 0.92
N ASN A 17 14.03 -15.36 1.52
CA ASN A 17 13.02 -16.09 0.76
C ASN A 17 12.16 -15.11 -0.04
N SER A 18 11.73 -15.55 -1.23
CA SER A 18 10.88 -14.73 -2.10
C SER A 18 9.49 -14.54 -1.51
N ALA A 19 9.04 -13.29 -1.43
CA ALA A 19 7.69 -12.94 -0.98
C ALA A 19 6.79 -12.61 -2.17
N ILE A 20 7.30 -11.91 -3.17
CA ILE A 20 6.54 -11.48 -4.34
C ILE A 20 7.33 -11.87 -5.58
N LEU A 21 6.65 -12.52 -6.53
CA LEU A 21 7.21 -12.90 -7.81
C LEU A 21 6.42 -12.23 -8.93
N TRP A 22 7.12 -11.68 -9.93
CA TRP A 22 6.49 -11.12 -11.12
C TRP A 22 7.40 -11.36 -12.32
N ALA A 23 6.91 -11.08 -13.52
CA ALA A 23 7.64 -11.36 -14.76
C ALA A 23 9.02 -10.73 -14.83
N GLY A 24 9.23 -9.57 -14.20
CA GLY A 24 10.49 -8.84 -14.22
C GLY A 24 11.44 -9.15 -13.07
N GLY A 25 11.03 -9.99 -12.10
CA GLY A 25 11.90 -10.28 -10.97
C GLY A 25 11.18 -10.81 -9.73
N CYS A 26 11.81 -10.63 -8.59
CA CYS A 26 11.23 -11.04 -7.31
C CYS A 26 11.66 -10.08 -6.19
N LEU A 27 10.88 -10.07 -5.13
CA LEU A 27 11.15 -9.30 -3.93
C LEU A 27 11.20 -10.26 -2.74
N SER A 28 12.29 -10.25 -1.99
CA SER A 28 12.42 -11.08 -0.79
C SER A 28 11.52 -10.57 0.33
N TYR A 29 11.30 -11.40 1.36
CA TYR A 29 10.56 -10.97 2.54
C TYR A 29 11.24 -9.78 3.24
N GLY A 30 12.58 -9.78 3.31
CA GLY A 30 13.31 -8.64 3.87
C GLY A 30 13.09 -7.37 3.08
N GLY A 31 13.13 -7.44 1.75
CA GLY A 31 12.86 -6.30 0.88
C GLY A 31 11.41 -5.85 0.95
N PHE A 32 10.48 -6.79 1.02
CA PHE A 32 9.05 -6.50 1.17
C PHE A 32 8.79 -5.76 2.50
N GLU A 33 9.32 -6.29 3.58
CA GLU A 33 9.18 -5.65 4.90
C GLU A 33 9.79 -4.25 4.93
N ASP A 34 10.96 -4.07 4.30
CA ASP A 34 11.60 -2.76 4.22
C ASP A 34 10.71 -1.73 3.50
N ARG A 35 10.11 -2.12 2.39
CA ARG A 35 9.21 -1.24 1.64
C ARG A 35 7.94 -0.93 2.42
N ILE A 36 7.36 -1.93 3.07
CA ILE A 36 6.18 -1.73 3.93
C ILE A 36 6.49 -0.72 5.03
N ALA A 37 7.62 -0.90 5.72
CA ALA A 37 8.02 -0.03 6.82
C ALA A 37 8.24 1.42 6.36
N ARG A 38 8.82 1.62 5.18
CA ARG A 38 9.03 2.96 4.61
C ARG A 38 7.71 3.65 4.29
N ILE A 39 6.78 2.92 3.71
CA ILE A 39 5.46 3.45 3.37
C ILE A 39 4.68 3.78 4.64
N ALA A 40 4.67 2.86 5.61
CA ALA A 40 4.01 3.08 6.89
C ALA A 40 4.60 4.29 7.61
N GLY A 41 5.93 4.43 7.60
CA GLY A 41 6.61 5.58 8.19
C GLY A 41 6.23 6.89 7.51
N ALA A 42 6.14 6.90 6.17
CA ALA A 42 5.74 8.08 5.42
C ALA A 42 4.29 8.48 5.74
N LEU A 43 3.38 7.51 5.78
CA LEU A 43 1.98 7.77 6.11
C LEU A 43 1.83 8.30 7.54
N GLY A 44 2.61 7.74 8.47
CA GLY A 44 2.57 8.19 9.86
C GLY A 44 3.07 9.61 10.09
N ARG A 45 3.85 10.16 9.13
CA ARG A 45 4.33 11.54 9.21
C ARG A 45 3.36 12.56 8.62
N LEU A 46 2.35 12.11 7.89
CA LEU A 46 1.38 13.02 7.28
C LEU A 46 0.42 13.54 8.35
N HIS A 47 0.25 14.86 8.37
CA HIS A 47 -0.65 15.49 9.32
C HIS A 47 -2.12 15.26 8.92
N GLY A 48 -2.96 15.08 9.92
CA GLY A 48 -4.40 14.96 9.71
C GLY A 48 -4.90 13.56 9.43
N LEU A 49 -4.01 12.58 9.24
CA LEU A 49 -4.42 11.20 9.07
C LEU A 49 -4.62 10.52 10.43
N GLN A 50 -5.70 9.78 10.55
CA GLN A 50 -6.09 9.09 11.78
C GLN A 50 -6.24 7.60 11.51
N PRO A 51 -6.03 6.73 12.51
CA PRO A 51 -6.36 5.30 12.36
C PRO A 51 -7.80 5.14 11.88
N GLY A 52 -8.01 4.23 10.95
CA GLY A 52 -9.32 4.01 10.35
C GLY A 52 -9.62 4.88 9.14
N ASP A 53 -8.83 5.91 8.88
CA ASP A 53 -8.99 6.72 7.67
C ASP A 53 -8.84 5.85 6.42
N ARG A 54 -9.55 6.22 5.38
CA ARG A 54 -9.52 5.52 4.10
C ARG A 54 -8.49 6.15 3.18
N ILE A 55 -7.63 5.30 2.63
CA ILE A 55 -6.58 5.71 1.69
C ILE A 55 -6.88 5.07 0.34
N GLY A 56 -7.09 5.89 -0.68
CA GLY A 56 -7.31 5.38 -2.03
C GLY A 56 -6.02 4.85 -2.65
N MET A 57 -6.14 3.79 -3.44
CA MET A 57 -5.02 3.21 -4.18
C MET A 57 -5.40 3.11 -5.66
N ALA A 58 -4.99 4.10 -6.45
CA ALA A 58 -5.18 4.09 -7.90
C ALA A 58 -3.89 3.58 -8.55
N MET A 59 -3.59 2.31 -8.35
CA MET A 59 -2.32 1.70 -8.73
C MET A 59 -2.52 0.53 -9.69
N GLU A 60 -1.61 0.43 -10.65
CA GLU A 60 -1.54 -0.74 -11.52
C GLU A 60 -1.01 -1.94 -10.74
N ASN A 61 -1.36 -3.14 -11.19
CA ASN A 61 -0.80 -4.37 -10.63
C ASN A 61 0.70 -4.41 -10.92
N GLY A 62 1.49 -4.69 -9.89
CA GLY A 62 2.93 -4.72 -10.01
C GLY A 62 3.57 -4.87 -8.64
N PRO A 63 4.91 -4.85 -8.58
CA PRO A 63 5.65 -5.10 -7.35
C PRO A 63 5.41 -4.06 -6.25
N GLU A 64 4.90 -2.88 -6.59
CA GLU A 64 4.63 -1.82 -5.62
C GLU A 64 3.26 -1.95 -4.93
N PHE A 65 2.32 -2.68 -5.53
CA PHE A 65 0.94 -2.74 -5.04
C PHE A 65 0.84 -3.32 -3.62
N LEU A 66 1.42 -4.48 -3.39
CA LEU A 66 1.33 -5.14 -2.08
C LEU A 66 2.08 -4.38 -0.98
N PRO A 67 3.29 -3.84 -1.22
CA PRO A 67 3.94 -3.00 -0.20
C PRO A 67 3.10 -1.80 0.24
N VAL A 68 2.44 -1.14 -0.70
CA VAL A 68 1.56 0.00 -0.38
C VAL A 68 0.34 -0.46 0.42
N LEU A 69 -0.33 -1.52 -0.02
CA LEU A 69 -1.49 -2.09 0.67
C LEU A 69 -1.13 -2.45 2.12
N TYR A 70 -0.04 -3.18 2.30
CA TYR A 70 0.41 -3.61 3.62
C TYR A 70 0.89 -2.45 4.49
N GLY A 71 1.47 -1.42 3.87
CA GLY A 71 1.87 -0.20 4.58
C GLY A 71 0.67 0.55 5.14
N ILE A 72 -0.40 0.65 4.35
CA ILE A 72 -1.66 1.26 4.79
C ILE A 72 -2.23 0.49 5.99
N TRP A 73 -2.27 -0.83 5.91
CA TRP A 73 -2.77 -1.67 6.99
C TRP A 73 -1.91 -1.56 8.25
N ARG A 74 -0.59 -1.44 8.10
CA ARG A 74 0.33 -1.38 9.24
C ARG A 74 0.06 -0.17 10.14
N VAL A 75 -0.34 0.95 9.55
CA VAL A 75 -0.68 2.16 10.32
C VAL A 75 -2.14 2.19 10.77
N GLY A 76 -2.87 1.09 10.59
CA GLY A 76 -4.25 0.98 11.04
C GLY A 76 -5.28 1.69 10.17
N MET A 77 -4.93 1.97 8.92
CA MET A 77 -5.82 2.63 7.97
C MET A 77 -6.51 1.61 7.06
N THR A 78 -7.52 2.06 6.34
CA THR A 78 -8.31 1.22 5.43
C THR A 78 -7.91 1.54 3.99
N ALA A 79 -7.53 0.50 3.23
CA ALA A 79 -7.20 0.66 1.82
C ALA A 79 -8.47 0.63 0.97
N VAL A 80 -8.54 1.52 -0.02
CA VAL A 80 -9.62 1.55 -1.01
C VAL A 80 -8.98 1.37 -2.39
N PRO A 81 -8.75 0.10 -2.83
CA PRO A 81 -8.19 -0.15 -4.14
C PRO A 81 -9.15 0.28 -5.24
N MET A 82 -8.60 0.92 -6.26
CA MET A 82 -9.37 1.40 -7.42
C MET A 82 -8.66 1.00 -8.69
N ASN A 83 -9.44 0.81 -9.76
CA ASN A 83 -8.86 0.53 -11.06
C ASN A 83 -8.10 1.77 -11.56
N ALA A 84 -6.77 1.61 -11.74
CA ALA A 84 -5.91 2.71 -12.18
C ALA A 84 -6.27 3.26 -13.56
N LYS A 85 -7.01 2.49 -14.35
CA LYS A 85 -7.44 2.90 -15.70
C LYS A 85 -8.73 3.69 -15.72
N LEU A 86 -9.38 3.91 -14.59
CA LEU A 86 -10.57 4.73 -14.51
C LEU A 86 -10.24 6.19 -14.87
N HIS A 87 -11.23 6.88 -15.45
CA HIS A 87 -11.09 8.30 -15.72
C HIS A 87 -10.87 9.08 -14.41
N PRO A 88 -10.05 10.14 -14.41
CA PRO A 88 -9.82 10.94 -13.20
C PRO A 88 -11.10 11.40 -12.48
N ARG A 89 -12.16 11.71 -13.22
CA ARG A 89 -13.45 12.08 -12.62
C ARG A 89 -14.09 10.94 -11.84
N GLU A 90 -13.94 9.70 -12.32
CA GLU A 90 -14.46 8.53 -11.63
C GLU A 90 -13.67 8.25 -10.37
N LEU A 91 -12.33 8.40 -10.44
CA LEU A 91 -11.46 8.25 -9.27
C LEU A 91 -11.81 9.29 -8.21
N ALA A 92 -11.99 10.55 -8.60
CA ALA A 92 -12.36 11.61 -7.67
C ALA A 92 -13.71 11.34 -7.01
N TRP A 93 -14.68 10.84 -7.78
CA TRP A 93 -16.01 10.50 -7.25
C TRP A 93 -15.92 9.39 -6.19
N ILE A 94 -15.13 8.34 -6.47
CA ILE A 94 -14.93 7.24 -5.50
C ILE A 94 -14.28 7.75 -4.22
N LEU A 95 -13.25 8.60 -4.35
CA LEU A 95 -12.55 9.16 -3.20
C LEU A 95 -13.47 10.02 -2.33
N GLU A 96 -14.32 10.83 -2.95
CA GLU A 96 -15.29 11.65 -2.22
C GLU A 96 -16.31 10.78 -1.49
N ASN A 97 -16.85 9.75 -2.16
CA ASN A 97 -17.83 8.85 -1.54
C ASN A 97 -17.23 8.02 -0.41
N ALA A 98 -15.97 7.63 -0.54
CA ALA A 98 -15.25 6.91 0.51
C ALA A 98 -14.76 7.82 1.63
N GLU A 99 -14.86 9.14 1.44
CA GLU A 99 -14.31 10.14 2.37
C GLU A 99 -12.81 9.91 2.60
N ALA A 100 -12.08 9.58 1.53
CA ALA A 100 -10.65 9.30 1.59
C ALA A 100 -9.85 10.61 1.55
N PRO A 101 -9.07 10.92 2.60
CA PRO A 101 -8.27 12.15 2.64
C PRO A 101 -7.02 12.09 1.76
N LEU A 102 -6.64 10.90 1.30
CA LEU A 102 -5.41 10.69 0.53
C LEU A 102 -5.61 9.61 -0.50
N CYS A 103 -4.95 9.76 -1.64
CA CYS A 103 -4.88 8.74 -2.67
C CYS A 103 -3.43 8.51 -3.07
N ILE A 104 -3.01 7.25 -3.11
CA ILE A 104 -1.71 6.85 -3.63
C ILE A 104 -1.92 6.35 -5.05
N ALA A 105 -1.17 6.90 -6.00
CA ALA A 105 -1.32 6.57 -7.42
C ALA A 105 0.00 6.11 -8.02
N SER A 106 -0.10 5.27 -9.04
CA SER A 106 1.06 4.94 -9.87
C SER A 106 1.54 6.19 -10.61
N PRO A 107 2.84 6.30 -10.95
CA PRO A 107 3.38 7.49 -11.62
C PRO A 107 2.62 7.88 -12.89
N ASN A 108 2.08 6.89 -13.61
CA ASN A 108 1.34 7.14 -14.85
C ASN A 108 -0.07 7.70 -14.60
N GLN A 109 -0.52 7.78 -13.36
CA GLN A 109 -1.84 8.28 -12.97
C GLN A 109 -1.75 9.67 -12.33
N ALA A 110 -0.57 10.17 -12.17
CA ALA A 110 -0.36 11.48 -11.57
C ALA A 110 -0.82 12.63 -12.48
#